data_5c58def70c3292d6b203205650a85d55
#
_entry.id   5c58def70c3292d6b203205650a85d55
#
_cell.length_a   1.000
_cell.length_b   1.000
_cell.length_c   1.000
_cell.angle_alpha   90.00
_cell.angle_beta   90.00
_cell.angle_gamma   90.00
#
_symmetry.space_group_name_H-M   'P 1'
#
loop_
_entity.id
_entity.type
_entity.pdbx_description
1 polymer ?
#
loop_
_entity_poly.entity_id
_entity_poly.type
_entity_poly.pdbx_seq_one_letter_code
_entity_poly.pdbx_strand_id
1 'polypeptide(L)'
;MHTTYSDGLGNPREVVETAIARGLDVIAVTDHDSVAGALAARELVHKEGYPLGVIVGSEVTMARGVHLLALFVEERLPMFEPAARTVARIAALGGVALAPHPLSRLTPSPGRRLIEGLLAEGLPLLGVETVNPSPAGRPGERARSLNKGWGLAEFGGSDAHFLPHIGAAYTLFPGRSAADFRRALEARATVARRADEPLARIPLRDYARQSGRSMILNPAQKLLRVNR
;
A
#
# COMPACT_ATOMS: atom_id res chain seq x y z
N MET A 1 -3.69 2.05 1.17
CA MET A 1 -5.02 2.00 1.81
C MET A 1 -5.98 1.17 0.97
N HIS A 2 -7.03 0.62 1.61
CA HIS A 2 -7.96 -0.33 1.03
C HIS A 2 -9.37 0.24 0.90
N THR A 3 -10.10 -0.22 -0.09
CA THR A 3 -11.50 0.15 -0.35
C THR A 3 -12.43 -1.06 -0.23
N THR A 4 -13.73 -0.85 -0.49
CA THR A 4 -14.70 -1.96 -0.59
C THR A 4 -14.44 -2.92 -1.76
N TYR A 5 -13.46 -2.65 -2.62
CA TYR A 5 -13.03 -3.57 -3.67
C TYR A 5 -12.14 -4.70 -3.15
N SER A 6 -11.62 -4.57 -1.92
CA SER A 6 -10.99 -5.66 -1.16
C SER A 6 -11.62 -5.76 0.23
N ASP A 7 -10.93 -5.46 1.27
CA ASP A 7 -11.35 -5.61 2.66
C ASP A 7 -11.44 -4.30 3.45
N GLY A 8 -11.24 -3.16 2.78
CA GLY A 8 -11.58 -1.87 3.35
C GLY A 8 -13.09 -1.69 3.51
N LEU A 9 -13.51 -0.83 4.43
CA LEU A 9 -14.91 -0.54 4.69
C LEU A 9 -15.42 0.72 3.96
N GLY A 10 -14.54 1.60 3.52
CA GLY A 10 -14.90 2.78 2.72
C GLY A 10 -15.01 2.46 1.23
N ASN A 11 -16.02 2.97 0.54
CA ASN A 11 -16.07 2.95 -0.90
C ASN A 11 -15.09 3.99 -1.49
N PRO A 12 -14.76 3.97 -2.81
CA PRO A 12 -13.81 4.90 -3.40
C PRO A 12 -14.15 6.39 -3.17
N ARG A 13 -15.43 6.78 -3.18
CA ARG A 13 -15.86 8.15 -2.90
C ARG A 13 -15.54 8.57 -1.48
N GLU A 14 -15.93 7.75 -0.51
CA GLU A 14 -15.68 8.02 0.91
C GLU A 14 -14.18 8.09 1.22
N VAL A 15 -13.36 7.25 0.58
CA VAL A 15 -11.89 7.28 0.70
C VAL A 15 -11.33 8.59 0.15
N VAL A 16 -11.74 9.01 -1.05
CA VAL A 16 -11.31 10.26 -1.70
C VAL A 16 -11.70 11.47 -0.86
N GLU A 17 -12.96 11.58 -0.46
CA GLU A 17 -13.47 12.71 0.32
C GLU A 17 -12.80 12.79 1.71
N THR A 18 -12.55 11.64 2.35
CA THR A 18 -11.81 11.58 3.61
C THR A 18 -10.35 12.02 3.43
N ALA A 19 -9.69 11.60 2.36
CA ALA A 19 -8.32 12.00 2.06
C ALA A 19 -8.18 13.52 1.84
N ILE A 20 -9.12 14.12 1.12
CA ILE A 20 -9.20 15.57 0.92
C ILE A 20 -9.41 16.28 2.26
N ALA A 21 -10.35 15.81 3.08
CA ALA A 21 -10.62 16.36 4.41
C ALA A 21 -9.42 16.27 5.35
N ARG A 22 -8.53 15.29 5.15
CA ARG A 22 -7.27 15.13 5.88
C ARG A 22 -6.11 15.96 5.31
N GLY A 23 -6.33 16.73 4.24
CA GLY A 23 -5.32 17.58 3.61
C GLY A 23 -4.23 16.82 2.87
N LEU A 24 -4.52 15.61 2.40
CA LEU A 24 -3.58 14.84 1.58
C LEU A 24 -3.59 15.35 0.15
N ASP A 25 -2.41 15.54 -0.44
CA ASP A 25 -2.25 15.93 -1.83
C ASP A 25 -2.36 14.73 -2.78
N VAL A 26 -1.91 13.55 -2.30
CA VAL A 26 -1.86 12.30 -3.08
C VAL A 26 -2.21 11.12 -2.20
N ILE A 27 -2.97 10.19 -2.74
CA ILE A 27 -3.22 8.88 -2.12
C ILE A 27 -2.81 7.75 -3.06
N ALA A 28 -2.37 6.63 -2.48
CA ALA A 28 -2.25 5.36 -3.18
C ALA A 28 -3.37 4.42 -2.69
N VAL A 29 -4.26 4.04 -3.59
CA VAL A 29 -5.25 3.00 -3.32
C VAL A 29 -4.65 1.67 -3.76
N THR A 30 -4.60 0.71 -2.83
CA THR A 30 -3.82 -0.52 -2.97
C THR A 30 -4.61 -1.73 -2.48
N ASP A 31 -5.81 -1.88 -3.01
CA ASP A 31 -6.67 -3.03 -2.71
C ASP A 31 -5.94 -4.36 -2.96
N HIS A 32 -6.21 -5.37 -2.13
CA HIS A 32 -5.58 -6.67 -2.27
C HIS A 32 -5.87 -7.29 -3.65
N ASP A 33 -4.81 -7.54 -4.42
CA ASP A 33 -4.81 -8.22 -5.72
C ASP A 33 -5.79 -7.63 -6.75
N SER A 34 -6.08 -6.32 -6.63
CA SER A 34 -7.02 -5.61 -7.50
C SER A 34 -6.59 -4.15 -7.65
N VAL A 35 -6.74 -3.63 -8.85
CA VAL A 35 -6.57 -2.20 -9.17
C VAL A 35 -7.92 -1.48 -9.36
N ALA A 36 -9.03 -2.22 -9.30
CA ALA A 36 -10.34 -1.69 -9.67
C ALA A 36 -10.82 -0.56 -8.74
N GLY A 37 -10.56 -0.66 -7.43
CA GLY A 37 -10.89 0.41 -6.47
C GLY A 37 -10.07 1.67 -6.71
N ALA A 38 -8.80 1.52 -7.06
CA ALA A 38 -7.90 2.62 -7.40
C ALA A 38 -8.32 3.34 -8.71
N LEU A 39 -8.67 2.56 -9.72
CA LEU A 39 -9.19 3.10 -10.99
C LEU A 39 -10.50 3.86 -10.76
N ALA A 40 -11.44 3.31 -9.98
CA ALA A 40 -12.69 3.98 -9.64
C ALA A 40 -12.47 5.29 -8.85
N ALA A 41 -11.51 5.30 -7.91
CA ALA A 41 -11.15 6.50 -7.17
C ALA A 41 -10.53 7.58 -8.07
N ARG A 42 -9.65 7.20 -9.00
CA ARG A 42 -9.02 8.11 -9.96
C ARG A 42 -10.05 8.71 -10.94
N GLU A 43 -10.92 7.87 -11.45
CA GLU A 43 -12.01 8.32 -12.35
C GLU A 43 -12.94 9.32 -11.64
N LEU A 44 -13.30 9.04 -10.39
CA LEU A 44 -14.09 9.94 -9.55
C LEU A 44 -13.41 11.30 -9.39
N VAL A 45 -12.12 11.31 -9.02
CA VAL A 45 -11.34 12.53 -8.83
C VAL A 45 -11.32 13.36 -10.13
N HIS A 46 -11.10 12.72 -11.27
CA HIS A 46 -11.10 13.38 -12.56
C HIS A 46 -12.47 13.97 -12.91
N LYS A 47 -13.53 13.16 -12.73
CA LYS A 47 -14.92 13.57 -13.07
C LYS A 47 -15.41 14.74 -12.24
N GLU A 48 -15.12 14.72 -10.93
CA GLU A 48 -15.58 15.75 -9.99
C GLU A 48 -14.62 16.94 -9.88
N GLY A 49 -13.45 16.87 -10.51
CA GLY A 49 -12.43 17.93 -10.45
C GLY A 49 -11.81 18.10 -9.05
N TYR A 50 -11.73 17.04 -8.27
CA TYR A 50 -11.18 17.10 -6.92
C TYR A 50 -9.65 17.38 -6.91
N PRO A 51 -9.15 18.19 -5.96
CA PRO A 51 -7.72 18.54 -5.86
C PRO A 51 -6.91 17.43 -5.18
N LEU A 52 -7.00 16.21 -5.68
CA LEU A 52 -6.33 15.04 -5.10
C LEU A 52 -5.67 14.19 -6.20
N GLY A 53 -4.41 13.86 -6.03
CA GLY A 53 -3.75 12.85 -6.86
C GLY A 53 -4.10 11.43 -6.40
N VAL A 54 -4.45 10.54 -7.34
CA VAL A 54 -4.66 9.12 -7.03
C VAL A 54 -3.64 8.28 -7.77
N ILE A 55 -2.79 7.59 -7.02
CA ILE A 55 -1.88 6.56 -7.53
C ILE A 55 -2.65 5.25 -7.59
N VAL A 56 -2.75 4.71 -8.80
CA VAL A 56 -3.30 3.37 -9.01
C VAL A 56 -2.26 2.35 -8.59
N GLY A 57 -2.67 1.41 -7.74
CA GLY A 57 -1.81 0.35 -7.26
C GLY A 57 -2.59 -0.85 -6.74
N SER A 58 -1.86 -1.82 -6.26
CA SER A 58 -2.40 -3.01 -5.61
C SER A 58 -1.45 -3.52 -4.54
N GLU A 59 -1.97 -4.07 -3.48
CA GLU A 59 -1.20 -4.91 -2.56
C GLU A 59 -1.25 -6.35 -3.05
N VAL A 60 -0.16 -6.78 -3.71
CA VAL A 60 -0.08 -8.06 -4.40
C VAL A 60 0.26 -9.18 -3.43
N THR A 61 -0.52 -10.24 -3.44
CA THR A 61 -0.25 -11.47 -2.70
C THR A 61 0.74 -12.35 -3.49
N MET A 62 2.00 -12.37 -3.07
CA MET A 62 3.05 -13.21 -3.65
C MET A 62 3.02 -14.65 -3.11
N ALA A 63 3.94 -15.49 -3.58
CA ALA A 63 4.15 -16.83 -3.04
C ALA A 63 4.28 -16.82 -1.51
N ARG A 64 3.75 -17.84 -0.85
CA ARG A 64 3.63 -17.98 0.61
C ARG A 64 2.73 -16.92 1.27
N GLY A 65 1.90 -16.24 0.48
CA GLY A 65 0.97 -15.22 0.96
C GLY A 65 1.59 -13.87 1.30
N VAL A 66 2.90 -13.67 1.09
CA VAL A 66 3.59 -12.42 1.42
C VAL A 66 3.11 -11.28 0.52
N HIS A 67 2.92 -10.10 1.09
CA HIS A 67 2.42 -8.92 0.38
C HIS A 67 3.54 -8.02 -0.14
N LEU A 68 3.28 -7.38 -1.28
CA LEU A 68 4.13 -6.35 -1.88
C LEU A 68 3.22 -5.25 -2.46
N LEU A 69 3.59 -3.99 -2.29
CA LEU A 69 2.88 -2.90 -2.97
C LEU A 69 3.41 -2.73 -4.40
N ALA A 70 2.50 -2.77 -5.35
CA ALA A 70 2.74 -2.38 -6.74
C ALA A 70 2.03 -1.03 -6.96
N LEU A 71 2.78 0.04 -7.18
CA LEU A 71 2.23 1.37 -7.46
C LEU A 71 2.45 1.72 -8.93
N PHE A 72 1.61 2.60 -9.48
CA PHE A 72 1.63 3.02 -10.89
C PHE A 72 1.44 1.86 -11.86
N VAL A 73 0.63 0.88 -11.46
CA VAL A 73 0.23 -0.27 -12.28
C VAL A 73 -1.28 -0.26 -12.42
N GLU A 74 -1.78 -0.29 -13.65
CA GLU A 74 -3.21 -0.18 -13.97
C GLU A 74 -3.85 -1.52 -14.34
N GLU A 75 -3.06 -2.58 -14.41
CA GLU A 75 -3.55 -3.91 -14.67
C GLU A 75 -3.35 -4.84 -13.46
N ARG A 76 -4.18 -5.85 -13.38
CA ARG A 76 -4.10 -6.85 -12.32
C ARG A 76 -2.84 -7.69 -12.48
N LEU A 77 -2.07 -7.80 -11.40
CA LEU A 77 -0.90 -8.67 -11.34
C LEU A 77 -1.29 -10.11 -10.95
N PRO A 78 -0.59 -11.13 -11.48
CA PRO A 78 -0.77 -12.51 -11.05
C PRO A 78 -0.44 -12.69 -9.56
N MET A 79 -1.27 -13.48 -8.89
CA MET A 79 -1.08 -13.85 -7.49
C MET A 79 -0.16 -15.06 -7.35
N PHE A 80 0.43 -15.21 -6.17
CA PHE A 80 1.23 -16.35 -5.75
C PHE A 80 2.48 -16.61 -6.61
N GLU A 81 2.89 -15.63 -7.40
CA GLU A 81 4.20 -15.67 -8.08
C GLU A 81 5.36 -15.48 -7.09
N PRO A 82 6.56 -16.01 -7.40
CA PRO A 82 7.77 -15.70 -6.67
C PRO A 82 8.02 -14.19 -6.62
N ALA A 83 8.49 -13.66 -5.48
CA ALA A 83 8.70 -12.23 -5.29
C ALA A 83 9.59 -11.60 -6.37
N ALA A 84 10.66 -12.28 -6.78
CA ALA A 84 11.55 -11.81 -7.84
C ALA A 84 10.78 -11.59 -9.16
N ARG A 85 9.90 -12.53 -9.54
CA ARG A 85 9.08 -12.40 -10.74
C ARG A 85 8.07 -11.26 -10.61
N THR A 86 7.42 -11.12 -9.44
CA THR A 86 6.47 -10.05 -9.18
C THR A 86 7.15 -8.68 -9.30
N VAL A 87 8.33 -8.49 -8.68
CA VAL A 87 9.09 -7.23 -8.76
C VAL A 87 9.51 -6.91 -10.19
N ALA A 88 10.04 -7.90 -10.93
CA ALA A 88 10.42 -7.75 -12.33
C ALA A 88 9.23 -7.38 -13.23
N ARG A 89 8.05 -8.00 -12.98
CA ARG A 89 6.82 -7.69 -13.72
C ARG A 89 6.33 -6.27 -13.44
N ILE A 90 6.32 -5.83 -12.16
CA ILE A 90 5.97 -4.45 -11.79
C ILE A 90 6.86 -3.46 -12.55
N ALA A 91 8.17 -3.71 -12.57
CA ALA A 91 9.12 -2.85 -13.29
C ALA A 91 8.88 -2.86 -14.80
N ALA A 92 8.60 -4.02 -15.40
CA ALA A 92 8.30 -4.14 -16.82
C ALA A 92 7.04 -3.37 -17.25
N LEU A 93 6.07 -3.21 -16.33
CA LEU A 93 4.87 -2.38 -16.52
C LEU A 93 5.12 -0.89 -16.22
N GLY A 94 6.35 -0.50 -15.94
CA GLY A 94 6.69 0.85 -15.55
C GLY A 94 6.23 1.21 -14.14
N GLY A 95 5.84 0.25 -13.32
CA GLY A 95 5.42 0.44 -11.93
C GLY A 95 6.58 0.52 -10.94
N VAL A 96 6.24 0.69 -9.68
CA VAL A 96 7.16 0.79 -8.54
C VAL A 96 6.81 -0.27 -7.50
N ALA A 97 7.78 -1.09 -7.11
CA ALA A 97 7.64 -2.10 -6.06
C ALA A 97 8.11 -1.55 -4.70
N LEU A 98 7.27 -1.67 -3.66
CA LEU A 98 7.57 -1.22 -2.29
C LEU A 98 7.24 -2.33 -1.29
N ALA A 99 8.03 -2.43 -0.22
CA ALA A 99 7.82 -3.39 0.87
C ALA A 99 6.93 -2.79 1.98
N PRO A 100 5.63 -3.19 2.09
CA PRO A 100 4.73 -2.72 3.14
C PRO A 100 5.03 -3.44 4.46
N HIS A 101 4.69 -2.81 5.60
CA HIS A 101 4.78 -3.35 6.97
C HIS A 101 5.86 -4.44 7.17
N PRO A 102 7.13 -4.19 6.76
CA PRO A 102 8.16 -5.22 6.71
C PRO A 102 8.45 -5.79 8.10
N LEU A 103 8.88 -7.04 8.16
CA LEU A 103 9.22 -7.75 9.39
C LEU A 103 8.03 -8.00 10.34
N SER A 104 6.80 -7.67 9.96
CA SER A 104 5.62 -7.97 10.77
C SER A 104 5.45 -9.48 10.92
N ARG A 105 4.98 -9.89 12.12
CA ARG A 105 4.55 -11.26 12.40
C ARG A 105 3.03 -11.39 12.48
N LEU A 106 2.33 -10.27 12.37
CA LEU A 106 0.87 -10.21 12.48
C LEU A 106 0.18 -10.23 11.12
N THR A 107 0.92 -9.89 10.07
CA THR A 107 0.44 -9.89 8.68
C THR A 107 1.48 -10.53 7.78
N PRO A 108 1.07 -11.09 6.63
CA PRO A 108 1.99 -11.61 5.62
C PRO A 108 2.91 -10.52 5.07
N SER A 109 4.13 -10.45 5.53
CA SER A 109 5.04 -9.31 5.33
C SER A 109 6.38 -9.73 4.74
N PRO A 110 7.03 -8.86 3.95
CA PRO A 110 8.39 -9.09 3.49
C PRO A 110 9.35 -9.16 4.68
N GLY A 111 9.97 -10.33 4.86
CA GLY A 111 11.01 -10.51 5.87
C GLY A 111 12.37 -10.01 5.39
N ARG A 112 13.31 -9.85 6.32
CA ARG A 112 14.68 -9.40 6.05
C ARG A 112 15.34 -10.20 4.91
N ARG A 113 15.30 -11.53 4.97
CA ARG A 113 15.92 -12.40 3.95
C ARG A 113 15.32 -12.19 2.56
N LEU A 114 14.02 -11.93 2.47
CA LEU A 114 13.37 -11.67 1.20
C LEU A 114 13.83 -10.35 0.60
N ILE A 115 13.83 -9.28 1.41
CA ILE A 115 14.30 -7.96 0.96
C ILE A 115 15.76 -8.01 0.50
N GLU A 116 16.64 -8.59 1.34
CA GLU A 116 18.07 -8.72 1.03
C GLU A 116 18.32 -9.60 -0.21
N GLY A 117 17.51 -10.65 -0.42
CA GLY A 117 17.57 -11.49 -1.61
C GLY A 117 17.21 -10.71 -2.88
N LEU A 118 16.10 -9.95 -2.86
CA LEU A 118 15.70 -9.11 -3.99
C LEU A 118 16.76 -8.06 -4.36
N LEU A 119 17.37 -7.44 -3.34
CA LEU A 119 18.44 -6.45 -3.55
C LEU A 119 19.72 -7.09 -4.08
N ALA A 120 20.10 -8.28 -3.59
CA ALA A 120 21.27 -9.02 -4.06
C ALA A 120 21.11 -9.48 -5.53
N GLU A 121 19.88 -9.75 -5.97
CA GLU A 121 19.56 -10.06 -7.36
C GLU A 121 19.47 -8.79 -8.24
N GLY A 122 19.69 -7.59 -7.70
CA GLY A 122 19.59 -6.33 -8.42
C GLY A 122 18.17 -5.95 -8.85
N LEU A 123 17.15 -6.52 -8.21
CA LEU A 123 15.75 -6.24 -8.53
C LEU A 123 15.32 -4.87 -7.99
N PRO A 124 14.50 -4.11 -8.75
CA PRO A 124 14.14 -2.73 -8.42
C PRO A 124 13.06 -2.64 -7.32
N LEU A 125 13.39 -3.08 -6.12
CA LEU A 125 12.63 -2.75 -4.93
C LEU A 125 13.03 -1.32 -4.51
N LEU A 126 12.11 -0.34 -4.62
CA LEU A 126 12.47 1.07 -4.43
C LEU A 126 12.31 1.57 -3.00
N GLY A 127 11.38 1.02 -2.23
CA GLY A 127 11.09 1.57 -0.91
C GLY A 127 10.67 0.54 0.13
N VAL A 128 10.78 0.96 1.37
CA VAL A 128 10.42 0.18 2.56
C VAL A 128 9.58 1.02 3.51
N GLU A 129 8.49 0.47 4.03
CA GLU A 129 7.64 1.12 5.01
C GLU A 129 8.32 1.14 6.38
N THR A 130 8.55 2.35 6.90
CA THR A 130 9.16 2.54 8.22
C THR A 130 8.21 3.14 9.25
N VAL A 131 7.06 3.63 8.81
CA VAL A 131 5.98 4.13 9.68
C VAL A 131 4.64 3.60 9.20
N ASN A 132 3.99 2.83 10.08
CA ASN A 132 2.63 2.33 9.90
C ASN A 132 1.94 2.34 11.27
N PRO A 133 0.75 2.94 11.44
CA PRO A 133 0.11 3.12 12.75
C PRO A 133 -0.55 1.84 13.26
N SER A 134 -0.77 0.85 12.40
CA SER A 134 -1.39 -0.42 12.78
C SER A 134 -0.47 -1.31 13.60
N PRO A 135 -1.00 -2.33 14.30
CA PRO A 135 -0.16 -3.33 14.96
C PRO A 135 0.83 -4.03 14.02
N ALA A 136 0.53 -4.12 12.72
CA ALA A 136 1.42 -4.66 11.71
C ALA A 136 2.71 -3.82 11.54
N GLY A 137 2.62 -2.50 11.78
CA GLY A 137 3.74 -1.56 11.67
C GLY A 137 4.69 -1.51 12.86
N ARG A 138 4.44 -2.26 13.94
CA ARG A 138 5.34 -2.27 15.13
C ARG A 138 6.83 -2.47 14.82
N PRO A 139 7.23 -3.29 13.81
CA PRO A 139 8.65 -3.42 13.46
C PRO A 139 9.26 -2.26 12.67
N GLY A 140 8.54 -1.15 12.46
CA GLY A 140 8.99 -0.02 11.62
C GLY A 140 10.35 0.55 12.01
N GLU A 141 10.62 0.76 13.31
CA GLU A 141 11.93 1.22 13.80
C GLU A 141 13.06 0.22 13.46
N ARG A 142 12.78 -1.08 13.53
CA ARG A 142 13.73 -2.11 13.12
C ARG A 142 13.94 -2.09 11.60
N ALA A 143 12.88 -1.89 10.82
CA ALA A 143 12.97 -1.74 9.39
C ALA A 143 13.82 -0.52 9.01
N ARG A 144 13.59 0.62 9.67
CA ARG A 144 14.41 1.85 9.50
C ARG A 144 15.88 1.60 9.83
N SER A 145 16.17 0.89 10.92
CA SER A 145 17.55 0.55 11.28
C SER A 145 18.23 -0.32 10.21
N LEU A 146 17.55 -1.33 9.69
CA LEU A 146 18.07 -2.19 8.64
C LEU A 146 18.20 -1.45 7.30
N ASN A 147 17.31 -0.48 7.04
CA ASN A 147 17.31 0.31 5.83
C ASN A 147 18.57 1.16 5.65
N LYS A 148 19.29 1.47 6.72
CA LYS A 148 20.62 2.11 6.62
C LYS A 148 21.60 1.29 5.77
N GLY A 149 21.44 -0.04 5.76
CA GLY A 149 22.23 -0.95 4.91
C GLY A 149 21.56 -1.27 3.58
N TRP A 150 20.24 -1.22 3.49
CA TRP A 150 19.50 -1.48 2.25
C TRP A 150 19.49 -0.29 1.29
N GLY A 151 19.49 0.93 1.82
CA GLY A 151 19.51 2.15 1.03
C GLY A 151 18.24 2.36 0.21
N LEU A 152 17.08 1.90 0.68
CA LEU A 152 15.77 2.09 0.05
C LEU A 152 15.13 3.44 0.46
N ALA A 153 14.23 3.96 -0.36
CA ALA A 153 13.39 5.08 0.04
C ALA A 153 12.51 4.69 1.24
N GLU A 154 12.42 5.57 2.26
CA GLU A 154 11.51 5.36 3.37
C GLU A 154 10.12 5.91 3.05
N PHE A 155 9.07 5.16 3.35
CA PHE A 155 7.72 5.69 3.27
C PHE A 155 6.90 5.35 4.51
N GLY A 156 5.88 6.17 4.76
CA GLY A 156 4.84 5.95 5.75
C GLY A 156 3.51 5.68 5.05
N GLY A 157 2.83 4.64 5.47
CA GLY A 157 1.52 4.27 4.99
C GLY A 157 0.54 4.02 6.13
N SER A 158 -0.71 4.45 5.97
CA SER A 158 -1.73 4.22 6.99
C SER A 158 -2.24 2.80 7.02
N ASP A 159 -2.10 2.06 5.92
CA ASP A 159 -2.69 0.73 5.75
C ASP A 159 -4.18 0.73 6.17
N ALA A 160 -4.87 1.82 5.78
CA ALA A 160 -6.19 2.11 6.27
C ALA A 160 -7.24 1.20 5.64
N HIS A 161 -7.91 0.43 6.48
CA HIS A 161 -9.11 -0.36 6.17
C HIS A 161 -10.39 0.33 6.67
N PHE A 162 -10.22 1.39 7.48
CA PHE A 162 -11.27 2.21 8.06
C PHE A 162 -11.03 3.68 7.70
N LEU A 163 -12.07 4.40 7.31
CA LEU A 163 -11.96 5.82 6.93
C LEU A 163 -11.24 6.68 7.98
N PRO A 164 -11.51 6.56 9.29
CA PRO A 164 -10.82 7.36 10.31
C PRO A 164 -9.30 7.14 10.39
N HIS A 165 -8.78 6.05 9.81
CA HIS A 165 -7.34 5.75 9.80
C HIS A 165 -6.60 6.34 8.59
N ILE A 166 -7.31 6.89 7.61
CA ILE A 166 -6.70 7.56 6.46
C ILE A 166 -5.87 8.76 6.95
N GLY A 167 -4.60 8.83 6.54
CA GLY A 167 -3.68 9.88 6.96
C GLY A 167 -3.02 9.68 8.33
N ALA A 168 -3.33 8.60 9.08
CA ALA A 168 -2.70 8.33 10.39
C ALA A 168 -1.19 8.05 10.29
N ALA A 169 -0.70 7.64 9.13
CA ALA A 169 0.67 7.75 8.71
C ALA A 169 0.72 8.15 7.23
N TYR A 170 1.77 8.88 6.86
CA TYR A 170 1.91 9.48 5.54
C TYR A 170 3.37 9.66 5.17
N THR A 171 3.61 10.00 3.92
CA THR A 171 4.95 10.27 3.38
C THR A 171 5.04 11.74 2.96
N LEU A 172 6.04 12.45 3.47
CA LEU A 172 6.42 13.76 2.96
C LEU A 172 7.41 13.60 1.80
N PHE A 173 7.25 14.41 0.76
CA PHE A 173 8.13 14.43 -0.41
C PHE A 173 8.12 15.80 -1.07
N PRO A 174 9.16 16.16 -1.83
CA PRO A 174 9.20 17.39 -2.61
C PRO A 174 8.14 17.38 -3.72
N GLY A 175 7.27 18.40 -3.73
CA GLY A 175 6.15 18.48 -4.68
C GLY A 175 4.81 18.05 -4.12
N ARG A 176 3.78 17.94 -4.97
CA ARG A 176 2.39 17.70 -4.57
C ARG A 176 1.65 16.75 -5.50
N SER A 177 2.30 16.16 -6.48
CA SER A 177 1.67 15.26 -7.45
C SER A 177 2.15 13.82 -7.32
N ALA A 178 1.40 12.88 -7.90
CA ALA A 178 1.80 11.48 -7.99
C ALA A 178 3.15 11.31 -8.73
N ALA A 179 3.41 12.14 -9.75
CA ALA A 179 4.69 12.14 -10.46
C ALA A 179 5.84 12.66 -9.58
N ASP A 180 5.58 13.66 -8.72
CA ASP A 180 6.57 14.14 -7.75
C ASP A 180 6.92 13.07 -6.73
N PHE A 181 5.90 12.37 -6.22
CA PHE A 181 6.10 11.25 -5.29
C PHE A 181 6.98 10.15 -5.92
N ARG A 182 6.72 9.79 -7.18
CA ARG A 182 7.54 8.82 -7.89
C ARG A 182 9.01 9.27 -7.97
N ARG A 183 9.25 10.51 -8.42
CA ARG A 183 10.62 11.07 -8.48
C ARG A 183 11.29 11.09 -7.11
N ALA A 184 10.53 11.41 -6.06
CA ALA A 184 11.05 11.42 -4.70
C ALA A 184 11.44 10.03 -4.20
N LEU A 185 10.67 8.98 -4.53
CA LEU A 185 11.02 7.58 -4.23
C LEU A 185 12.33 7.19 -4.95
N GLU A 186 12.44 7.49 -6.24
CA GLU A 186 13.63 7.20 -7.05
C GLU A 186 14.86 7.94 -6.52
N ALA A 187 14.70 9.20 -6.08
CA ALA A 187 15.74 10.03 -5.48
C ALA A 187 15.99 9.72 -3.99
N ARG A 188 15.18 8.84 -3.35
CA ARG A 188 15.21 8.58 -1.89
C ARG A 188 15.01 9.85 -1.05
N ALA A 189 14.22 10.79 -1.58
CA ALA A 189 13.91 12.09 -0.97
C ALA A 189 12.55 12.08 -0.26
N THR A 190 12.13 10.92 0.23
CA THR A 190 10.88 10.72 0.97
C THR A 190 11.13 10.62 2.47
N VAL A 191 10.17 11.09 3.27
CA VAL A 191 10.24 11.02 4.73
C VAL A 191 8.94 10.44 5.27
N ALA A 192 9.04 9.29 5.94
CA ALA A 192 7.92 8.66 6.61
C ALA A 192 7.52 9.43 7.88
N ARG A 193 6.25 9.70 8.07
CA ARG A 193 5.67 10.42 9.22
C ARG A 193 4.45 9.68 9.77
N ARG A 194 4.24 9.87 11.07
CA ARG A 194 3.00 9.52 11.75
C ARG A 194 2.26 10.82 12.06
N ALA A 195 0.94 10.81 11.97
CA ALA A 195 0.12 11.91 12.45
C ALA A 195 0.26 12.05 13.97
N ASP A 196 0.22 13.28 14.46
CA ASP A 196 0.31 13.57 15.91
C ASP A 196 -0.96 13.14 16.65
N GLU A 197 -2.08 13.06 15.93
CA GLU A 197 -3.35 12.61 16.48
C GLU A 197 -3.32 11.11 16.85
N PRO A 198 -3.92 10.72 17.98
CA PRO A 198 -4.09 9.33 18.34
C PRO A 198 -4.88 8.58 17.26
N LEU A 199 -4.51 7.33 17.00
CA LEU A 199 -5.26 6.49 16.09
C LEU A 199 -6.72 6.36 16.56
N ALA A 200 -7.65 6.67 15.67
CA ALA A 200 -9.08 6.67 15.99
C ALA A 200 -9.53 5.27 16.46
N ARG A 201 -10.36 5.24 17.50
CA ARG A 201 -10.96 3.99 17.97
C ARG A 201 -12.03 3.54 16.99
N ILE A 202 -11.94 2.30 16.56
CA ILE A 202 -12.91 1.67 15.67
C ILE A 202 -13.87 0.81 16.49
N PRO A 203 -15.18 0.90 16.27
CA PRO A 203 -16.16 0.03 16.91
C PRO A 203 -15.87 -1.45 16.64
N LEU A 204 -16.07 -2.31 17.63
CA LEU A 204 -15.78 -3.75 17.52
C LEU A 204 -16.56 -4.42 16.37
N ARG A 205 -17.78 -3.97 16.09
CA ARG A 205 -18.61 -4.43 14.98
C ARG A 205 -17.92 -4.19 13.61
N ASP A 206 -17.19 -3.07 13.47
CA ASP A 206 -16.53 -2.71 12.22
C ASP A 206 -15.24 -3.53 12.05
N TYR A 207 -14.52 -3.81 13.15
CA TYR A 207 -13.43 -4.79 13.13
C TYR A 207 -13.92 -6.18 12.74
N ALA A 208 -15.04 -6.65 13.31
CA ALA A 208 -15.62 -7.95 12.96
C ALA A 208 -16.02 -8.01 11.47
N ARG A 209 -16.62 -6.92 10.96
CA ARG A 209 -16.98 -6.80 9.54
C ARG A 209 -15.77 -6.82 8.62
N GLN A 210 -14.73 -6.05 8.94
CA GLN A 210 -13.49 -6.00 8.18
C GLN A 210 -12.77 -7.36 8.21
N SER A 211 -12.66 -8.00 9.37
CA SER A 211 -12.08 -9.33 9.50
C SER A 211 -12.83 -10.38 8.69
N GLY A 212 -14.17 -10.34 8.67
CA GLY A 212 -14.99 -11.21 7.82
C GLY A 212 -14.70 -10.99 6.33
N ARG A 213 -14.52 -9.74 5.88
CA ARG A 213 -14.11 -9.44 4.50
C ARG A 213 -12.71 -9.98 4.18
N SER A 214 -11.76 -9.73 5.06
CA SER A 214 -10.36 -10.14 4.87
C SER A 214 -10.20 -11.66 4.85
N MET A 215 -10.85 -12.37 5.79
CA MET A 215 -10.65 -13.82 5.98
C MET A 215 -11.56 -14.70 5.12
N ILE A 216 -12.74 -14.22 4.70
CA ILE A 216 -13.74 -15.02 4.01
C ILE A 216 -13.99 -14.50 2.59
N LEU A 217 -14.40 -13.23 2.45
CA LEU A 217 -14.82 -12.70 1.16
C LEU A 217 -13.66 -12.52 0.17
N ASN A 218 -12.53 -11.96 0.62
CA ASN A 218 -11.37 -11.79 -0.24
C ASN A 218 -10.80 -13.12 -0.76
N PRO A 219 -10.53 -14.14 0.10
CA PRO A 219 -10.08 -15.44 -0.38
C PRO A 219 -11.06 -16.10 -1.34
N ALA A 220 -12.37 -16.06 -1.05
CA ALA A 220 -13.39 -16.61 -1.94
C ALA A 220 -13.42 -15.91 -3.31
N GLN A 221 -13.36 -14.56 -3.33
CA GLN A 221 -13.30 -13.80 -4.58
C GLN A 221 -12.00 -14.06 -5.35
N LYS A 222 -10.87 -14.24 -4.65
CA LYS A 222 -9.58 -14.58 -5.26
C LYS A 222 -9.66 -15.93 -5.97
N LEU A 223 -10.21 -16.97 -5.32
CA LEU A 223 -10.39 -18.30 -5.91
C LEU A 223 -11.27 -18.26 -7.15
N LEU A 224 -12.38 -17.50 -7.13
CA LEU A 224 -13.27 -17.35 -8.28
C LEU A 224 -12.63 -16.57 -9.44
N ARG A 225 -11.67 -15.70 -9.16
CA ARG A 225 -10.96 -14.87 -10.16
C ARG A 225 -9.73 -15.57 -10.77
N VAL A 226 -9.14 -16.56 -10.10
CA VAL A 226 -8.02 -17.35 -10.63
C VAL A 226 -8.50 -18.27 -11.75
N ASN A 227 -9.78 -18.63 -11.76
CA ASN A 227 -10.40 -19.52 -12.75
C ASN A 227 -11.04 -18.78 -13.95
N ARG A 228 -10.77 -17.49 -14.12
CA ARG A 228 -11.17 -16.68 -15.27
C ARG A 228 -9.95 -15.95 -15.84
#